data_b9bb23ae19d8369a18be041f3bdb321b
#
_entry.id   b9bb23ae19d8369a18be041f3bdb321b
#
_cell.length_a   1.000
_cell.length_b   1.000
_cell.length_c   1.000
_cell.angle_alpha   90.00
_cell.angle_beta   90.00
_cell.angle_gamma   90.00
#
_symmetry.space_group_name_H-M   'P 1'
#
loop_
_entity.id
_entity.type
_entity.pdbx_description
1 polymer ?
#
loop_
_entity_poly.entity_id
_entity_poly.type
_entity_poly.pdbx_seq_one_letter_code
_entity_poly.pdbx_strand_id
1 'polypeptide(L)'
;MATLSLHNRRRLGFTLVEVLIVVTVIAIMAMLVIPRIMAAQRRAKETQLRGNLKQLRDAIELFEATSAAWPPSLADIMAADGDAISGNFDGRGGWVDRSAYAGPYIRTGDGTLPDDPFTQAADWNYDNATGDVHSSGDLASIDGSDYNTW
;
A
#
# COMPACT_ATOMS: atom_id res chain seq x y z
N MET A 1 -35.34 27.78 -61.65
CA MET A 1 -33.91 27.47 -61.50
C MET A 1 -33.42 28.10 -60.21
N ALA A 2 -33.24 27.34 -59.15
CA ALA A 2 -32.72 27.78 -57.86
C ALA A 2 -31.24 27.43 -57.78
N THR A 3 -30.36 28.40 -57.75
CA THR A 3 -28.91 28.24 -57.57
C THR A 3 -28.63 28.06 -56.10
N LEU A 4 -28.20 26.87 -55.71
CA LEU A 4 -27.65 26.54 -54.38
C LEU A 4 -26.29 27.21 -54.24
N SER A 5 -26.19 28.25 -53.40
CA SER A 5 -24.93 28.85 -52.99
C SER A 5 -24.24 27.93 -52.00
N LEU A 6 -23.17 27.26 -52.40
CA LEU A 6 -22.29 26.46 -51.52
C LEU A 6 -21.48 27.44 -50.64
N HIS A 7 -21.86 27.56 -49.38
CA HIS A 7 -21.16 28.33 -48.37
C HIS A 7 -19.82 27.63 -48.05
N ASN A 8 -18.74 28.12 -48.67
CA ASN A 8 -17.37 27.60 -48.46
C ASN A 8 -16.91 28.00 -47.04
N ARG A 9 -17.07 27.07 -46.08
CA ARG A 9 -16.52 27.24 -44.73
C ARG A 9 -14.98 27.18 -44.80
N ARG A 10 -14.34 28.35 -44.71
CA ARG A 10 -12.88 28.46 -44.55
C ARG A 10 -12.47 27.67 -43.34
N ARG A 11 -11.73 26.57 -43.51
CA ARG A 11 -11.05 25.86 -42.43
C ARG A 11 -9.90 26.76 -41.99
N LEU A 12 -10.03 27.34 -40.80
CA LEU A 12 -8.94 28.06 -40.16
C LEU A 12 -7.89 27.00 -39.76
N GLY A 13 -6.75 27.00 -40.42
CA GLY A 13 -5.63 26.13 -40.06
C GLY A 13 -4.87 26.74 -38.88
N PHE A 14 -4.42 25.88 -37.95
CA PHE A 14 -3.53 26.28 -36.86
C PHE A 14 -2.17 26.71 -37.41
N THR A 15 -1.61 27.79 -36.87
CA THR A 15 -0.26 28.22 -37.18
C THR A 15 0.76 27.43 -36.37
N LEU A 16 1.96 27.17 -36.94
CA LEU A 16 3.04 26.50 -36.25
C LEU A 16 3.44 27.23 -34.95
N VAL A 17 3.41 28.59 -34.98
CA VAL A 17 3.73 29.44 -33.84
C VAL A 17 2.70 29.27 -32.71
N GLU A 18 1.42 29.15 -33.02
CA GLU A 18 0.36 28.96 -32.06
C GLU A 18 0.51 27.63 -31.26
N VAL A 19 0.84 26.54 -31.96
CA VAL A 19 1.14 25.26 -31.31
C VAL A 19 2.41 25.36 -30.48
N LEU A 20 3.46 26.05 -30.98
CA LEU A 20 4.72 26.22 -30.25
C LEU A 20 4.51 26.97 -28.93
N ILE A 21 3.72 28.04 -28.93
CA ILE A 21 3.41 28.79 -27.70
C ILE A 21 2.66 27.92 -26.71
N VAL A 22 1.66 27.15 -27.14
CA VAL A 22 0.86 26.28 -26.28
C VAL A 22 1.73 25.21 -25.61
N VAL A 23 2.58 24.49 -26.38
CA VAL A 23 3.46 23.46 -25.80
C VAL A 23 4.50 24.04 -24.84
N THR A 24 4.98 25.26 -25.12
CA THR A 24 5.94 25.95 -24.24
C THR A 24 5.29 26.29 -22.90
N VAL A 25 4.07 26.82 -22.90
CA VAL A 25 3.32 27.13 -21.67
C VAL A 25 3.04 25.87 -20.85
N ILE A 26 2.60 24.78 -21.51
CA ILE A 26 2.37 23.49 -20.85
C ILE A 26 3.66 22.95 -20.22
N ALA A 27 4.80 23.04 -20.93
CA ALA A 27 6.09 22.59 -20.43
C ALA A 27 6.52 23.34 -19.15
N ILE A 28 6.33 24.66 -19.12
CA ILE A 28 6.64 25.49 -17.93
C ILE A 28 5.73 25.10 -16.75
N MET A 29 4.42 24.94 -16.99
CA MET A 29 3.48 24.50 -15.94
C MET A 29 3.80 23.10 -15.42
N ALA A 30 4.15 22.15 -16.29
CA ALA A 30 4.52 20.81 -15.91
C ALA A 30 5.74 20.78 -14.98
N MET A 31 6.76 21.61 -15.25
CA MET A 31 7.96 21.71 -14.41
C MET A 31 7.66 22.09 -12.95
N LEU A 32 6.64 22.90 -12.71
CA LEU A 32 6.24 23.34 -11.36
C LEU A 32 5.32 22.32 -10.66
N VAL A 33 4.53 21.55 -11.43
CA VAL A 33 3.50 20.65 -10.89
C VAL A 33 4.07 19.26 -10.56
N ILE A 34 4.96 18.74 -11.40
CA ILE A 34 5.50 17.37 -11.24
C ILE A 34 6.13 17.12 -9.85
N PRO A 35 7.02 17.98 -9.30
CA PRO A 35 7.61 17.75 -7.98
C PRO A 35 6.56 17.68 -6.86
N ARG A 36 5.49 18.46 -6.96
CA ARG A 36 4.41 18.47 -5.95
C ARG A 36 3.61 17.17 -5.97
N ILE A 37 3.36 16.62 -7.15
CA ILE A 37 2.66 15.34 -7.31
C ILE A 37 3.50 14.20 -6.70
N MET A 38 4.79 14.16 -6.97
CA MET A 38 5.69 13.13 -6.42
C MET A 38 5.73 13.15 -4.88
N ALA A 39 5.81 14.34 -4.28
CA ALA A 39 5.76 14.48 -2.83
C ALA A 39 4.41 14.05 -2.24
N ALA A 40 3.30 14.36 -2.91
CA ALA A 40 1.96 13.93 -2.49
C ALA A 40 1.79 12.40 -2.57
N GLN A 41 2.29 11.76 -3.63
CA GLN A 41 2.26 10.30 -3.78
C GLN A 41 3.06 9.61 -2.69
N ARG A 42 4.25 10.14 -2.34
CA ARG A 42 5.06 9.58 -1.26
C ARG A 42 4.33 9.65 0.09
N ARG A 43 3.73 10.79 0.43
CA ARG A 43 2.92 10.95 1.66
C ARG A 43 1.73 10.00 1.69
N ALA A 44 1.08 9.78 0.55
CA ALA A 44 -0.02 8.82 0.45
C ALA A 44 0.45 7.40 0.75
N LYS A 45 1.59 6.98 0.19
CA LYS A 45 2.21 5.67 0.48
C LYS A 45 2.61 5.53 1.95
N GLU A 46 3.18 6.56 2.57
CA GLU A 46 3.51 6.55 4.01
C GLU A 46 2.26 6.40 4.89
N THR A 47 1.19 7.09 4.54
CA THR A 47 -0.09 6.96 5.26
C THR A 47 -0.66 5.55 5.11
N GLN A 48 -0.59 4.97 3.92
CA GLN A 48 -1.02 3.60 3.67
C GLN A 48 -0.15 2.59 4.44
N LEU A 49 1.17 2.77 4.45
CA LEU A 49 2.10 1.91 5.21
C LEU A 49 1.74 1.91 6.70
N ARG A 50 1.55 3.08 7.31
CA ARG A 50 1.13 3.20 8.73
C ARG A 50 -0.21 2.52 8.99
N GLY A 51 -1.15 2.65 8.07
CA GLY A 51 -2.45 1.98 8.15
C GLY A 51 -2.31 0.45 8.11
N ASN A 52 -1.51 -0.07 7.18
CA ASN A 52 -1.27 -1.51 7.04
C ASN A 52 -0.53 -2.07 8.27
N LEU A 53 0.52 -1.38 8.75
CA LEU A 53 1.25 -1.77 9.97
C LEU A 53 0.34 -1.79 11.19
N LYS A 54 -0.50 -0.76 11.37
CA LYS A 54 -1.47 -0.74 12.47
C LYS A 54 -2.42 -1.93 12.38
N GLN A 55 -2.96 -2.22 11.21
CA GLN A 55 -3.88 -3.35 11.01
C GLN A 55 -3.20 -4.69 11.31
N LEU A 56 -1.94 -4.88 10.90
CA LEU A 56 -1.17 -6.08 11.19
C LEU A 56 -0.93 -6.23 12.70
N ARG A 57 -0.50 -5.16 13.37
CA ARG A 57 -0.25 -5.16 14.83
C ARG A 57 -1.52 -5.43 15.63
N ASP A 58 -2.61 -4.76 15.28
CA ASP A 58 -3.91 -5.00 15.94
C ASP A 58 -4.34 -6.49 15.80
N ALA A 59 -4.08 -7.12 14.65
CA ALA A 59 -4.40 -8.52 14.40
C ALA A 59 -3.46 -9.49 15.15
N ILE A 60 -2.17 -9.16 15.25
CA ILE A 60 -1.18 -9.92 16.02
C ILE A 60 -1.53 -9.88 17.52
N GLU A 61 -1.86 -8.71 18.06
CA GLU A 61 -2.28 -8.55 19.45
C GLU A 61 -3.59 -9.34 19.75
N LEU A 62 -4.52 -9.36 18.79
CA LEU A 62 -5.76 -10.10 18.96
C LEU A 62 -5.52 -11.62 18.86
N PHE A 63 -4.60 -12.07 18.03
CA PHE A 63 -4.16 -13.46 17.99
C PHE A 63 -3.56 -13.88 19.34
N GLU A 64 -2.62 -13.08 19.89
CA GLU A 64 -1.99 -13.35 21.18
C GLU A 64 -3.03 -13.38 22.33
N ALA A 65 -3.95 -12.42 22.35
CA ALA A 65 -4.99 -12.34 23.37
C ALA A 65 -5.93 -13.55 23.38
N THR A 66 -6.14 -14.20 22.22
CA THR A 66 -7.00 -15.40 22.13
C THR A 66 -6.26 -16.69 22.23
N SER A 67 -5.07 -16.79 21.62
CA SER A 67 -4.29 -18.02 21.52
C SER A 67 -3.16 -18.14 22.57
N ALA A 68 -3.04 -17.14 23.48
CA ALA A 68 -2.08 -17.05 24.58
C ALA A 68 -0.59 -17.05 24.17
N ALA A 69 -0.29 -16.90 22.88
CA ALA A 69 1.06 -16.83 22.32
C ALA A 69 1.04 -16.00 21.02
N TRP A 70 2.20 -15.51 20.60
CA TRP A 70 2.34 -14.81 19.33
C TRP A 70 2.12 -15.76 18.14
N PRO A 71 1.65 -15.27 16.98
CA PRO A 71 1.53 -16.10 15.78
C PRO A 71 2.89 -16.73 15.42
N PRO A 72 2.97 -18.04 15.20
CA PRO A 72 4.20 -18.69 14.71
C PRO A 72 4.69 -18.12 13.38
N SER A 73 3.75 -17.73 12.52
CA SER A 73 3.98 -17.02 11.26
C SER A 73 3.00 -15.87 11.12
N LEU A 74 3.42 -14.80 10.47
CA LEU A 74 2.53 -13.66 10.20
C LEU A 74 1.28 -14.07 9.41
N ALA A 75 1.37 -15.07 8.54
CA ALA A 75 0.23 -15.59 7.79
C ALA A 75 -0.86 -16.22 8.67
N ASP A 76 -0.51 -16.67 9.89
CA ASP A 76 -1.45 -17.34 10.79
C ASP A 76 -2.57 -16.41 11.30
N ILE A 77 -2.37 -15.07 11.28
CA ILE A 77 -3.44 -14.11 11.59
C ILE A 77 -4.61 -14.16 10.60
N MET A 78 -4.39 -14.79 9.44
CA MET A 78 -5.39 -15.01 8.38
C MET A 78 -5.89 -16.45 8.32
N ALA A 79 -5.42 -17.35 9.19
CA ALA A 79 -5.85 -18.74 9.21
C ALA A 79 -7.38 -18.86 9.27
N ALA A 80 -7.93 -19.80 8.54
CA ALA A 80 -9.40 -20.00 8.49
C ALA A 80 -9.94 -20.50 9.83
N ASP A 81 -9.13 -21.33 10.51
CA ASP A 81 -9.41 -21.93 11.81
C ASP A 81 -8.10 -22.27 12.53
N GLY A 82 -8.19 -22.79 13.75
CA GLY A 82 -7.02 -23.16 14.55
C GLY A 82 -6.18 -24.28 13.94
N ASP A 83 -6.75 -25.16 13.14
CA ASP A 83 -6.02 -26.27 12.51
C ASP A 83 -5.13 -25.79 11.36
N ALA A 84 -5.46 -24.63 10.77
CA ALA A 84 -4.67 -24.02 9.70
C ALA A 84 -3.45 -23.22 10.21
N ILE A 85 -3.26 -23.06 11.52
CA ILE A 85 -2.10 -22.39 12.10
C ILE A 85 -0.84 -23.23 11.85
N SER A 86 0.23 -22.57 11.37
CA SER A 86 1.45 -23.22 10.87
C SER A 86 2.29 -23.92 11.96
N GLY A 87 2.22 -23.46 13.21
CA GLY A 87 3.04 -23.96 14.33
C GLY A 87 2.26 -24.13 15.63
N ASN A 88 2.91 -24.78 16.62
CA ASN A 88 2.36 -24.97 17.95
C ASN A 88 2.99 -24.04 18.99
N PHE A 89 4.09 -23.37 18.62
CA PHE A 89 4.87 -22.52 19.52
C PHE A 89 5.22 -21.22 18.83
N ASP A 90 5.23 -20.13 19.60
CA ASP A 90 5.83 -18.86 19.20
C ASP A 90 7.38 -18.91 19.27
N GLY A 91 8.05 -17.80 18.92
CA GLY A 91 9.51 -17.68 18.98
C GLY A 91 10.12 -17.74 20.38
N ARG A 92 9.32 -17.63 21.45
CA ARG A 92 9.75 -17.79 22.86
C ARG A 92 9.49 -19.17 23.41
N GLY A 93 8.85 -20.06 22.66
CA GLY A 93 8.41 -21.37 23.13
C GLY A 93 7.06 -21.33 23.87
N GLY A 94 6.30 -20.24 23.75
CA GLY A 94 4.93 -20.15 24.23
C GLY A 94 4.01 -21.06 23.42
N TRP A 95 3.15 -21.81 24.09
CA TRP A 95 2.21 -22.72 23.44
C TRP A 95 1.02 -21.95 22.84
N VAL A 96 0.75 -22.16 21.56
CA VAL A 96 -0.41 -21.60 20.87
C VAL A 96 -1.65 -22.45 21.16
N ASP A 97 -2.61 -21.86 21.84
CA ASP A 97 -3.91 -22.51 22.06
C ASP A 97 -4.77 -22.38 20.79
N ARG A 98 -4.66 -23.38 19.91
CA ARG A 98 -5.43 -23.46 18.67
C ARG A 98 -6.94 -23.59 18.90
N SER A 99 -7.35 -24.14 20.04
CA SER A 99 -8.78 -24.33 20.36
C SER A 99 -9.46 -23.04 20.71
N ALA A 100 -8.70 -22.05 21.19
CA ALA A 100 -9.18 -20.70 21.51
C ALA A 100 -9.09 -19.73 20.33
N TYR A 101 -8.49 -20.15 19.20
CA TYR A 101 -8.38 -19.29 18.03
C TYR A 101 -9.76 -18.85 17.49
N ALA A 102 -9.95 -17.55 17.33
CA ALA A 102 -11.22 -16.94 16.92
C ALA A 102 -11.14 -16.20 15.57
N GLY A 103 -10.01 -16.33 14.85
CA GLY A 103 -9.78 -15.64 13.56
C GLY A 103 -10.64 -16.15 12.41
N PRO A 104 -10.39 -15.70 11.19
CA PRO A 104 -9.27 -14.82 10.79
C PRO A 104 -9.42 -13.39 11.32
N TYR A 105 -8.31 -12.81 11.80
CA TYR A 105 -8.27 -11.45 12.36
C TYR A 105 -8.08 -10.38 11.28
N ILE A 106 -7.50 -10.74 10.13
CA ILE A 106 -7.48 -9.92 8.91
C ILE A 106 -8.23 -10.66 7.81
N ARG A 107 -9.08 -9.93 7.10
CA ARG A 107 -9.76 -10.42 5.90
C ARG A 107 -9.47 -9.45 4.76
N THR A 108 -8.67 -9.88 3.82
CA THR A 108 -8.44 -9.20 2.54
C THR A 108 -9.28 -9.87 1.45
N GLY A 109 -9.64 -9.13 0.42
CA GLY A 109 -10.49 -9.66 -0.64
C GLY A 109 -9.85 -10.76 -1.48
N ASP A 110 -8.52 -10.84 -1.48
CA ASP A 110 -7.69 -11.80 -2.21
C ASP A 110 -7.11 -12.92 -1.34
N GLY A 111 -7.32 -12.88 -0.02
CA GLY A 111 -6.80 -13.87 0.93
C GLY A 111 -5.29 -13.79 1.16
N THR A 112 -4.67 -12.65 0.85
CA THR A 112 -3.26 -12.37 1.12
C THR A 112 -3.11 -11.29 2.19
N LEU A 113 -1.95 -11.19 2.82
CA LEU A 113 -1.62 -10.06 3.68
C LEU A 113 -1.61 -8.75 2.86
N PRO A 114 -1.91 -7.60 3.47
CA PRO A 114 -1.82 -6.32 2.77
C PRO A 114 -0.40 -6.08 2.27
N ASP A 115 -0.26 -5.58 1.05
CA ASP A 115 1.05 -5.26 0.48
C ASP A 115 1.69 -4.05 1.16
N ASP A 116 3.00 -4.08 1.30
CA ASP A 116 3.79 -2.89 1.61
C ASP A 116 3.75 -1.95 0.37
N PRO A 117 3.30 -0.69 0.52
CA PRO A 117 3.16 0.22 -0.61
C PRO A 117 4.49 0.63 -1.26
N PHE A 118 5.63 0.37 -0.61
CA PHE A 118 6.95 0.71 -1.13
C PHE A 118 7.61 -0.46 -1.86
N THR A 119 7.51 -1.68 -1.33
CA THR A 119 8.03 -2.90 -1.98
C THR A 119 7.02 -3.49 -2.97
N GLN A 120 5.72 -3.15 -2.82
CA GLN A 120 4.59 -3.69 -3.59
C GLN A 120 4.45 -5.21 -3.45
N ALA A 121 4.78 -5.71 -2.26
CA ALA A 121 4.68 -7.12 -1.89
C ALA A 121 4.27 -7.25 -0.42
N ALA A 122 3.73 -8.39 -0.03
CA ALA A 122 3.42 -8.71 1.36
C ALA A 122 4.65 -9.29 2.10
N ASP A 123 5.79 -8.61 1.95
CA ASP A 123 7.12 -9.04 2.43
C ASP A 123 7.49 -8.40 3.78
N TRP A 124 6.55 -8.40 4.72
CA TRP A 124 6.73 -7.87 6.05
C TRP A 124 7.82 -8.59 6.83
N ASN A 125 8.62 -7.83 7.56
CA ASN A 125 9.56 -8.39 8.53
C ASN A 125 8.83 -8.60 9.85
N TYR A 126 8.70 -9.87 10.28
CA TYR A 126 7.95 -10.26 11.46
C TYR A 126 8.83 -11.07 12.41
N ASP A 127 8.86 -10.64 13.67
CA ASP A 127 9.53 -11.37 14.76
C ASP A 127 8.49 -12.08 15.62
N ASN A 128 8.41 -13.39 15.51
CA ASN A 128 7.46 -14.20 16.27
C ASN A 128 7.81 -14.36 17.76
N ALA A 129 8.99 -13.87 18.19
CA ALA A 129 9.35 -13.85 19.61
C ALA A 129 8.83 -12.59 20.30
N THR A 130 8.66 -11.49 19.60
CA THR A 130 8.21 -10.22 20.16
C THR A 130 6.82 -9.81 19.69
N GLY A 131 6.32 -10.42 18.62
CA GLY A 131 5.10 -10.02 17.94
C GLY A 131 5.27 -8.74 17.12
N ASP A 132 6.51 -8.24 16.96
CA ASP A 132 6.77 -7.02 16.21
C ASP A 132 6.73 -7.26 14.70
N VAL A 133 6.19 -6.27 13.98
CA VAL A 133 6.11 -6.27 12.53
C VAL A 133 6.47 -4.90 11.98
N HIS A 134 7.32 -4.89 10.96
CA HIS A 134 7.75 -3.67 10.28
C HIS A 134 7.96 -3.90 8.78
N SER A 135 8.12 -2.80 8.03
CA SER A 135 8.42 -2.86 6.60
C SER A 135 9.78 -3.53 6.36
N SER A 136 9.89 -4.32 5.30
CA SER A 136 11.17 -4.86 4.81
C SER A 136 11.98 -3.83 4.01
N GLY A 137 11.37 -2.68 3.66
CA GLY A 137 12.00 -1.67 2.81
C GLY A 137 13.04 -0.82 3.54
N ASP A 138 14.22 -0.65 2.92
CA ASP A 138 15.34 0.18 3.43
C ASP A 138 15.19 1.67 3.11
N LEU A 139 13.98 2.16 2.88
CA LEU A 139 13.75 3.56 2.53
C LEU A 139 13.47 4.40 3.77
N ALA A 140 14.01 5.63 3.77
CA ALA A 140 13.70 6.61 4.80
C ALA A 140 12.41 7.38 4.48
N SER A 141 11.63 7.68 5.52
CA SER A 141 10.45 8.53 5.48
C SER A 141 10.78 9.98 5.12
N ILE A 142 9.77 10.79 4.84
CA ILE A 142 9.91 12.25 4.63
C ILE A 142 10.42 12.94 5.90
N ASP A 143 10.13 12.40 7.09
CA ASP A 143 10.62 12.92 8.37
C ASP A 143 12.04 12.45 8.73
N GLY A 144 12.64 11.59 7.92
CA GLY A 144 13.99 11.05 8.09
C GLY A 144 14.07 9.77 8.94
N SER A 145 12.96 9.23 9.43
CA SER A 145 12.94 7.93 10.08
C SER A 145 12.93 6.79 9.06
N ASP A 146 13.59 5.69 9.35
CA ASP A 146 13.59 4.50 8.48
C ASP A 146 12.27 3.74 8.64
N TYR A 147 11.69 3.27 7.55
CA TYR A 147 10.41 2.51 7.59
C TYR A 147 10.51 1.19 8.33
N ASN A 148 11.70 0.59 8.40
CA ASN A 148 11.96 -0.60 9.18
C ASN A 148 11.94 -0.38 10.70
N THR A 149 11.79 0.87 11.15
CA THR A 149 11.65 1.24 12.58
C THR A 149 10.25 1.67 12.98
N TRP A 150 9.30 1.59 12.04
CA TRP A 150 7.90 2.02 12.24
C TRP A 150 6.99 0.95 12.86
#